data_89035f2866ccdf87a46f8644911e3de5
#
_entry.id   89035f2866ccdf87a46f8644911e3de5
#
_cell.length_a   1.000
_cell.length_b   1.000
_cell.length_c   1.000
_cell.angle_alpha   90.00
_cell.angle_beta   90.00
_cell.angle_gamma   90.00
#
_symmetry.space_group_name_H-M   'P 1'
#
loop_
_entity.id
_entity.type
_entity.pdbx_description
1 polymer ?
#
loop_
_entity_poly.entity_id
_entity_poly.type
_entity_poly.pdbx_seq_one_letter_code
_entity_poly.pdbx_strand_id
1 'polypeptide(L)'
;KGIGYESTPPPSGNSVTVATSQSWNGYVNAFNVSDNGYAFGFPYGAADLRATATATSMTLEPNILIWTAEATNADWFDQGAATQTATKYIEASSYIEDNTLAGSDLTFTGNVSVSDLGSEYTVVAFVKALDPNAGYATVVNNTADISSTGDFTASATAAELAAGYIIQYGFSVTGPLADPADTTLGSVVVGEATAGVDDNSFVNVSVYPNPSNSNWNFRTGNTVINSVEVFNLLGKRVVSQNNNSTELSISTQGLSSGIYIARITTEQGVKSVKLIRE
;
A
#
# COMPACT_ATOMS: atom_id res chain seq x y z
N LYS A 1 25.40 28.34 28.90
CA LYS A 1 25.19 28.22 27.45
C LYS A 1 24.49 26.89 27.22
N GLY A 2 23.16 26.91 27.03
CA GLY A 2 22.38 25.77 26.66
C GLY A 2 22.61 25.47 25.18
N ILE A 3 22.97 24.26 24.86
CA ILE A 3 23.02 23.76 23.49
C ILE A 3 21.57 23.40 23.14
N GLY A 4 20.89 24.27 22.40
CA GLY A 4 19.58 23.98 21.83
C GLY A 4 19.79 22.91 20.76
N TYR A 5 19.27 21.71 21.01
CA TYR A 5 19.01 20.76 19.92
C TYR A 5 17.78 21.29 19.18
N GLU A 6 18.01 21.93 18.04
CA GLU A 6 16.94 22.10 17.06
C GLU A 6 16.62 20.68 16.53
N SER A 7 15.51 20.13 17.03
CA SER A 7 14.93 18.98 16.39
C SER A 7 14.36 19.45 15.05
N THR A 8 15.09 19.22 13.95
CA THR A 8 14.48 19.29 12.63
C THR A 8 13.30 18.31 12.67
N PRO A 9 12.06 18.76 12.34
CA PRO A 9 10.97 17.82 12.17
C PRO A 9 11.40 16.80 11.14
N PRO A 10 11.01 15.52 11.30
CA PRO A 10 11.27 14.52 10.26
C PRO A 10 10.72 15.06 8.93
N PRO A 11 11.43 14.87 7.80
CA PRO A 11 10.95 15.32 6.51
C PRO A 11 9.54 14.75 6.32
N SER A 12 8.59 15.63 6.01
CA SER A 12 7.24 15.22 5.67
C SER A 12 7.33 14.50 4.32
N GLY A 13 7.37 13.17 4.33
CA GLY A 13 7.36 12.33 3.14
C GLY A 13 6.08 12.56 2.34
N ASN A 14 6.14 12.39 1.03
CA ASN A 14 4.97 12.40 0.18
C ASN A 14 4.17 11.11 0.39
N SER A 15 2.85 11.24 0.58
CA SER A 15 1.93 10.11 0.59
C SER A 15 1.03 10.21 -0.63
N VAL A 16 0.96 9.12 -1.39
CA VAL A 16 0.08 8.98 -2.55
C VAL A 16 -0.84 7.78 -2.35
N THR A 17 -2.02 7.85 -2.93
CA THR A 17 -3.00 6.77 -2.90
C THR A 17 -3.48 6.47 -4.32
N VAL A 18 -4.38 5.51 -4.48
CA VAL A 18 -4.99 5.16 -5.76
C VAL A 18 -5.84 6.33 -6.25
N ALA A 19 -5.25 7.23 -7.03
CA ALA A 19 -5.94 8.39 -7.55
C ALA A 19 -6.53 8.08 -8.91
N THR A 20 -7.86 8.08 -8.97
CA THR A 20 -8.61 7.75 -10.18
C THR A 20 -8.69 8.90 -11.18
N SER A 21 -8.36 10.12 -10.75
CA SER A 21 -8.32 11.33 -11.59
C SER A 21 -7.01 11.51 -12.36
N GLN A 22 -5.99 10.66 -12.13
CA GLN A 22 -4.69 10.73 -12.78
C GLN A 22 -4.66 9.92 -14.08
N SER A 23 -3.78 10.30 -15.00
CA SER A 23 -3.54 9.55 -16.23
C SER A 23 -2.60 8.39 -15.94
N TRP A 24 -3.12 7.18 -16.01
CA TRP A 24 -2.34 5.96 -15.84
C TRP A 24 -1.64 5.59 -17.14
N ASN A 25 -0.35 5.29 -17.05
CA ASN A 25 0.46 4.74 -18.11
C ASN A 25 0.48 3.22 -18.02
N GLY A 26 0.79 2.55 -19.12
CA GLY A 26 0.98 1.11 -19.16
C GLY A 26 2.30 0.73 -19.80
N TYR A 27 2.92 -0.34 -19.32
CA TYR A 27 4.13 -0.93 -19.88
C TYR A 27 4.15 -2.44 -19.66
N VAL A 28 4.61 -3.17 -20.68
CA VAL A 28 4.80 -4.62 -20.58
C VAL A 28 6.27 -4.95 -20.67
N ASN A 29 6.75 -5.74 -19.72
CA ASN A 29 7.99 -6.51 -19.84
C ASN A 29 7.62 -7.95 -20.20
N ALA A 30 8.18 -8.47 -21.29
CA ALA A 30 8.01 -9.85 -21.71
C ALA A 30 9.24 -10.67 -21.34
N PHE A 31 9.01 -11.87 -20.84
CA PHE A 31 10.03 -12.82 -20.44
C PHE A 31 9.80 -14.15 -21.13
N ASN A 32 10.88 -14.85 -21.46
CA ASN A 32 10.78 -16.18 -22.07
C ASN A 32 10.26 -17.20 -21.05
N VAL A 33 9.31 -18.03 -21.45
CA VAL A 33 8.85 -19.17 -20.64
C VAL A 33 9.97 -20.21 -20.45
N SER A 34 10.89 -20.33 -21.42
CA SER A 34 11.93 -21.38 -21.43
C SER A 34 13.05 -21.18 -20.41
N ASP A 35 13.40 -19.93 -20.09
CA ASP A 35 14.58 -19.59 -19.27
C ASP A 35 14.34 -18.45 -18.27
N ASN A 36 13.13 -17.88 -18.24
CA ASN A 36 12.74 -16.70 -17.48
C ASN A 36 13.57 -15.44 -17.83
N GLY A 37 14.29 -15.45 -18.94
CA GLY A 37 15.09 -14.33 -19.41
C GLY A 37 14.20 -13.20 -19.94
N TYR A 38 14.60 -11.94 -19.68
CA TYR A 38 13.97 -10.78 -20.28
C TYR A 38 14.12 -10.84 -21.81
N ALA A 39 13.04 -10.64 -22.54
CA ALA A 39 13.01 -10.68 -23.98
C ALA A 39 12.92 -9.26 -24.57
N PHE A 40 11.89 -8.51 -24.21
CA PHE A 40 11.66 -7.15 -24.68
C PHE A 40 10.60 -6.44 -23.80
N GLY A 41 10.40 -5.14 -24.04
CA GLY A 41 9.33 -4.37 -23.40
C GLY A 41 8.71 -3.37 -24.36
N PHE A 42 7.41 -3.09 -24.16
CA PHE A 42 6.64 -2.14 -24.94
C PHE A 42 5.72 -1.29 -24.07
N PRO A 43 5.51 -0.01 -24.44
CA PRO A 43 4.46 0.82 -23.83
C PRO A 43 3.08 0.38 -24.34
N TYR A 44 2.11 0.38 -23.44
CA TYR A 44 0.68 0.17 -23.69
C TYR A 44 -0.15 1.23 -22.97
N GLY A 45 -1.42 1.38 -23.33
CA GLY A 45 -2.37 2.07 -22.47
C GLY A 45 -2.69 1.22 -21.22
N ALA A 46 -2.92 1.84 -20.07
CA ALA A 46 -3.31 1.07 -18.89
C ALA A 46 -4.60 0.24 -19.12
N ALA A 47 -5.55 0.79 -19.86
CA ALA A 47 -6.79 0.08 -20.24
C ALA A 47 -6.51 -1.16 -21.13
N ASP A 48 -5.50 -1.10 -22.01
CA ASP A 48 -5.08 -2.23 -22.84
C ASP A 48 -4.47 -3.35 -22.01
N LEU A 49 -3.93 -3.02 -20.84
CA LEU A 49 -3.41 -3.96 -19.85
C LEU A 49 -4.49 -4.47 -18.89
N ARG A 50 -5.77 -4.11 -19.12
CA ARG A 50 -6.90 -4.40 -18.26
C ARG A 50 -6.76 -3.84 -16.85
N ALA A 51 -6.07 -2.72 -16.71
CA ALA A 51 -6.09 -1.89 -15.52
C ALA A 51 -7.14 -0.80 -15.71
N THR A 52 -8.31 -1.01 -15.12
CA THR A 52 -9.50 -0.17 -15.33
C THR A 52 -9.78 0.67 -14.10
N ALA A 53 -9.60 1.99 -14.22
CA ALA A 53 -9.91 2.95 -13.16
C ALA A 53 -11.41 3.33 -13.17
N THR A 54 -11.99 3.37 -11.97
CA THR A 54 -13.31 3.99 -11.70
C THR A 54 -13.12 5.28 -10.90
N ALA A 55 -14.19 5.90 -10.42
CA ALA A 55 -14.09 7.08 -9.55
C ALA A 55 -13.41 6.80 -8.19
N THR A 56 -13.37 5.57 -7.72
CA THR A 56 -12.94 5.21 -6.37
C THR A 56 -12.00 4.00 -6.30
N SER A 57 -11.76 3.32 -7.42
CA SER A 57 -10.97 2.08 -7.44
C SER A 57 -10.28 1.85 -8.78
N MET A 58 -9.28 1.00 -8.75
CA MET A 58 -8.62 0.39 -9.90
C MET A 58 -8.88 -1.12 -9.88
N THR A 59 -9.37 -1.67 -10.99
CA THR A 59 -9.46 -3.12 -11.19
C THR A 59 -8.28 -3.56 -12.04
N LEU A 60 -7.56 -4.57 -11.58
CA LEU A 60 -6.40 -5.19 -12.23
C LEU A 60 -6.77 -6.62 -12.63
N GLU A 61 -6.61 -6.94 -13.89
CA GLU A 61 -6.93 -8.25 -14.44
C GLU A 61 -5.78 -8.76 -15.32
N PRO A 62 -5.68 -10.08 -15.57
CA PRO A 62 -4.71 -10.64 -16.53
C PRO A 62 -4.91 -10.09 -17.93
N ASN A 63 -3.82 -9.87 -18.66
CA ASN A 63 -3.88 -9.33 -20.02
C ASN A 63 -4.34 -10.41 -21.02
N ILE A 64 -5.45 -10.15 -21.70
CA ILE A 64 -6.01 -10.97 -22.78
C ILE A 64 -5.77 -10.40 -24.17
N LEU A 65 -5.34 -9.12 -24.28
CA LEU A 65 -5.20 -8.43 -25.56
C LEU A 65 -4.11 -9.09 -26.42
N ILE A 66 -2.96 -9.38 -25.82
CA ILE A 66 -1.82 -9.99 -26.51
C ILE A 66 -2.22 -11.37 -27.05
N TRP A 67 -3.01 -12.15 -26.30
CA TRP A 67 -3.47 -13.47 -26.75
C TRP A 67 -4.21 -13.42 -28.08
N THR A 68 -5.06 -12.42 -28.28
CA THR A 68 -5.84 -12.27 -29.51
C THR A 68 -5.12 -11.47 -30.58
N ALA A 69 -4.49 -10.34 -30.22
CA ALA A 69 -3.88 -9.43 -31.18
C ALA A 69 -2.60 -9.99 -31.80
N GLU A 70 -1.85 -10.79 -31.04
CA GLU A 70 -0.52 -11.28 -31.41
C GLU A 70 -0.52 -12.80 -31.74
N ALA A 71 -1.66 -13.43 -31.93
CA ALA A 71 -1.80 -14.88 -32.11
C ALA A 71 -0.92 -15.46 -33.22
N THR A 72 -0.60 -14.69 -34.27
CA THR A 72 0.24 -15.10 -35.41
C THR A 72 1.68 -14.58 -35.31
N ASN A 73 2.04 -13.91 -34.20
CA ASN A 73 3.36 -13.36 -34.01
C ASN A 73 4.28 -14.38 -33.32
N ALA A 74 5.35 -14.79 -33.99
CA ALA A 74 6.31 -15.78 -33.53
C ALA A 74 7.11 -15.31 -32.28
N ASP A 75 7.17 -14.01 -32.01
CA ASP A 75 7.79 -13.49 -30.78
C ASP A 75 6.97 -13.83 -29.52
N TRP A 76 5.65 -14.01 -29.68
CA TRP A 76 4.72 -14.29 -28.60
C TRP A 76 4.27 -15.74 -28.50
N PHE A 77 4.10 -16.41 -29.66
CA PHE A 77 3.51 -17.75 -29.74
C PHE A 77 4.32 -18.72 -30.60
N ASP A 78 4.34 -19.97 -30.19
CA ASP A 78 4.90 -21.05 -31.00
C ASP A 78 3.99 -21.34 -32.22
N GLN A 79 4.44 -20.92 -33.39
CA GLN A 79 3.71 -21.08 -34.65
C GLN A 79 3.70 -22.52 -35.18
N GLY A 80 4.50 -23.42 -34.59
CA GLY A 80 4.52 -24.85 -34.90
C GLY A 80 3.63 -25.71 -34.00
N ALA A 81 3.09 -25.14 -32.94
CA ALA A 81 2.23 -25.87 -31.99
C ALA A 81 0.84 -26.16 -32.59
N ALA A 82 0.24 -27.28 -32.21
CA ALA A 82 -1.11 -27.68 -32.65
C ALA A 82 -2.21 -26.80 -32.02
N THR A 83 -1.92 -26.15 -30.87
CA THR A 83 -2.78 -25.18 -30.17
C THR A 83 -1.99 -23.91 -29.91
N GLN A 84 -2.67 -22.79 -29.80
CA GLN A 84 -2.01 -21.52 -29.47
C GLN A 84 -1.24 -21.64 -28.15
N THR A 85 0.08 -21.60 -28.24
CA THR A 85 0.98 -21.81 -27.10
C THR A 85 1.91 -20.63 -26.94
N ALA A 86 1.79 -19.92 -25.84
CA ALA A 86 2.63 -18.75 -25.53
C ALA A 86 4.08 -19.17 -25.26
N THR A 87 5.03 -18.44 -25.83
CA THR A 87 6.47 -18.56 -25.57
C THR A 87 6.96 -17.53 -24.55
N LYS A 88 6.09 -16.60 -24.17
CA LYS A 88 6.34 -15.52 -23.21
C LYS A 88 5.30 -15.52 -22.09
N TYR A 89 5.75 -15.07 -20.93
CA TYR A 89 4.88 -14.49 -19.89
C TYR A 89 5.21 -13.01 -19.74
N ILE A 90 4.39 -12.25 -19.05
CA ILE A 90 4.54 -10.79 -18.96
C ILE A 90 4.46 -10.29 -17.53
N GLU A 91 5.16 -9.16 -17.27
CA GLU A 91 4.88 -8.22 -16.21
C GLU A 91 4.15 -7.02 -16.84
N ALA A 92 2.87 -6.89 -16.59
CA ALA A 92 2.03 -5.79 -17.06
C ALA A 92 1.95 -4.73 -15.96
N SER A 93 2.62 -3.60 -16.15
CA SER A 93 2.66 -2.49 -15.18
C SER A 93 1.70 -1.38 -15.60
N SER A 94 0.88 -0.94 -14.65
CA SER A 94 0.01 0.25 -14.77
C SER A 94 0.44 1.24 -13.70
N TYR A 95 0.87 2.43 -14.10
CA TYR A 95 1.60 3.34 -13.20
C TYR A 95 1.35 4.81 -13.49
N ILE A 96 1.59 5.62 -12.46
CA ILE A 96 1.75 7.07 -12.55
C ILE A 96 3.26 7.36 -12.57
N GLU A 97 3.66 8.30 -13.42
CA GLU A 97 5.00 8.86 -13.44
C GLU A 97 4.94 10.31 -12.94
N ASP A 98 5.66 10.58 -11.85
CA ASP A 98 5.72 11.92 -11.24
C ASP A 98 7.14 12.23 -10.74
N ASN A 99 7.88 12.94 -11.57
CA ASN A 99 9.27 13.30 -11.28
C ASN A 99 9.41 14.41 -10.22
N THR A 100 8.31 15.04 -9.79
CA THR A 100 8.33 16.00 -8.67
C THR A 100 8.55 15.31 -7.32
N LEU A 101 8.38 13.99 -7.27
CA LEU A 101 8.61 13.15 -6.08
C LEU A 101 10.10 12.81 -5.88
N ALA A 102 10.96 13.07 -6.87
CA ALA A 102 12.40 12.80 -6.76
C ALA A 102 13.04 13.60 -5.62
N GLY A 103 13.90 12.95 -4.85
CA GLY A 103 14.59 13.54 -3.69
C GLY A 103 13.75 13.64 -2.42
N SER A 104 12.60 12.99 -2.37
CA SER A 104 11.70 12.97 -1.20
C SER A 104 11.31 11.53 -0.85
N ASP A 105 11.04 11.28 0.42
CA ASP A 105 10.42 10.01 0.82
C ASP A 105 9.05 9.90 0.16
N LEU A 106 8.69 8.70 -0.31
CA LEU A 106 7.42 8.40 -0.93
C LEU A 106 6.79 7.17 -0.28
N THR A 107 5.50 7.28 0.06
CA THR A 107 4.67 6.18 0.53
C THR A 107 3.43 6.07 -0.36
N PHE A 108 3.26 4.94 -1.02
CA PHE A 108 2.10 4.60 -1.82
C PHE A 108 1.22 3.63 -1.04
N THR A 109 -0.02 4.01 -0.76
CA THR A 109 -0.96 3.25 0.06
C THR A 109 -2.28 3.01 -0.65
N GLY A 110 -2.97 1.96 -0.28
CA GLY A 110 -4.32 1.64 -0.74
C GLY A 110 -4.91 0.47 0.03
N ASN A 111 -6.13 0.09 -0.33
CA ASN A 111 -6.84 -1.05 0.23
C ASN A 111 -7.26 -2.01 -0.88
N VAL A 112 -6.98 -3.28 -0.74
CA VAL A 112 -7.45 -4.37 -1.60
C VAL A 112 -8.79 -4.84 -1.11
N SER A 113 -9.85 -4.62 -1.87
CA SER A 113 -11.22 -5.04 -1.54
C SER A 113 -11.61 -6.38 -2.15
N VAL A 114 -10.99 -6.75 -3.27
CA VAL A 114 -11.16 -8.04 -3.96
C VAL A 114 -9.78 -8.56 -4.36
N SER A 115 -9.52 -9.85 -4.16
CA SER A 115 -8.31 -10.52 -4.64
C SER A 115 -8.64 -11.98 -4.91
N ASP A 116 -8.94 -12.28 -6.16
CA ASP A 116 -9.34 -13.62 -6.63
C ASP A 116 -8.63 -14.04 -7.93
N LEU A 117 -7.48 -13.40 -8.24
CA LEU A 117 -6.61 -13.82 -9.35
C LEU A 117 -6.19 -15.29 -9.22
N GLY A 118 -6.09 -15.98 -10.34
CA GLY A 118 -5.51 -17.31 -10.43
C GLY A 118 -4.10 -17.36 -9.82
N SER A 119 -3.73 -18.49 -9.21
CA SER A 119 -2.45 -18.66 -8.49
C SER A 119 -1.21 -18.59 -9.39
N GLU A 120 -1.38 -18.63 -10.69
CA GLU A 120 -0.34 -18.44 -11.73
C GLU A 120 0.05 -16.96 -11.91
N TYR A 121 -0.73 -16.03 -11.32
CA TYR A 121 -0.46 -14.60 -11.35
C TYR A 121 0.09 -14.10 -10.03
N THR A 122 1.06 -13.20 -10.12
CA THR A 122 1.54 -12.41 -8.99
C THR A 122 1.12 -10.96 -9.21
N VAL A 123 0.62 -10.32 -8.17
CA VAL A 123 0.21 -8.92 -8.24
C VAL A 123 0.83 -8.14 -7.09
N VAL A 124 1.45 -6.99 -7.42
CA VAL A 124 2.10 -6.13 -6.45
C VAL A 124 1.76 -4.66 -6.69
N ALA A 125 1.74 -3.88 -5.62
CA ALA A 125 1.91 -2.43 -5.67
C ALA A 125 3.41 -2.12 -5.64
N PHE A 126 3.85 -1.06 -6.32
CA PHE A 126 5.27 -0.71 -6.36
C PHE A 126 5.55 0.80 -6.27
N VAL A 127 6.76 1.12 -5.82
CA VAL A 127 7.46 2.40 -6.02
C VAL A 127 8.76 2.07 -6.75
N LYS A 128 8.95 2.65 -7.94
CA LYS A 128 10.13 2.44 -8.82
C LYS A 128 10.88 3.75 -9.03
N ALA A 129 12.20 3.63 -9.18
CA ALA A 129 13.04 4.69 -9.75
C ALA A 129 13.83 4.15 -10.94
N LEU A 130 13.85 4.90 -12.04
CA LEU A 130 14.59 4.57 -13.26
C LEU A 130 15.69 5.60 -13.47
N ASP A 131 16.90 5.15 -13.83
CA ASP A 131 17.99 6.06 -14.18
C ASP A 131 17.99 6.36 -15.70
N PRO A 132 17.62 7.58 -16.13
CA PRO A 132 17.61 7.95 -17.53
C PRO A 132 19.02 7.99 -18.16
N ASN A 133 20.07 8.13 -17.34
CA ASN A 133 21.45 8.13 -17.82
C ASN A 133 22.01 6.71 -18.02
N ALA A 134 21.34 5.70 -17.46
CA ALA A 134 21.68 4.29 -17.59
C ALA A 134 20.67 3.53 -18.50
N GLY A 135 20.12 4.19 -19.51
CA GLY A 135 19.16 3.58 -20.43
C GLY A 135 17.84 3.18 -19.78
N TYR A 136 17.39 3.97 -18.79
CA TYR A 136 16.18 3.72 -18.01
C TYR A 136 16.24 2.43 -17.18
N ALA A 137 17.45 2.04 -16.78
CA ALA A 137 17.58 0.89 -15.87
C ALA A 137 16.82 1.14 -14.56
N THR A 138 16.11 0.13 -14.08
CA THR A 138 15.44 0.16 -12.79
C THR A 138 16.51 0.12 -11.69
N VAL A 139 16.61 1.19 -10.89
CA VAL A 139 17.56 1.31 -9.76
C VAL A 139 16.89 1.08 -8.41
N VAL A 140 15.57 1.29 -8.34
CA VAL A 140 14.71 0.98 -7.17
C VAL A 140 13.46 0.29 -7.66
N ASN A 141 13.03 -0.76 -6.96
CA ASN A 141 11.75 -1.42 -7.17
C ASN A 141 11.27 -1.99 -5.83
N ASN A 142 10.69 -1.13 -4.99
CA ASN A 142 10.14 -1.52 -3.70
C ASN A 142 8.67 -1.89 -3.89
N THR A 143 8.32 -3.13 -3.50
CA THR A 143 7.01 -3.72 -3.77
C THR A 143 6.28 -4.09 -2.49
N ALA A 144 4.95 -4.07 -2.53
CA ALA A 144 4.05 -4.66 -1.56
C ALA A 144 3.16 -5.69 -2.27
N ASP A 145 3.06 -6.89 -1.72
CA ASP A 145 2.15 -7.93 -2.20
C ASP A 145 0.69 -7.49 -1.97
N ILE A 146 -0.14 -7.58 -3.01
CA ILE A 146 -1.56 -7.27 -2.97
C ILE A 146 -2.43 -8.46 -3.42
N SER A 147 -1.92 -9.68 -3.26
CA SER A 147 -2.61 -10.93 -3.57
C SER A 147 -3.67 -11.33 -2.53
N SER A 148 -3.88 -10.54 -1.49
CA SER A 148 -4.91 -10.72 -0.47
C SER A 148 -5.59 -9.40 -0.09
N THR A 149 -6.82 -9.49 0.40
CA THR A 149 -7.58 -8.31 0.84
C THR A 149 -6.96 -7.65 2.07
N GLY A 150 -7.05 -6.33 2.15
CA GLY A 150 -6.51 -5.51 3.23
C GLY A 150 -5.71 -4.31 2.74
N ASP A 151 -5.17 -3.54 3.67
CA ASP A 151 -4.36 -2.37 3.35
C ASP A 151 -2.95 -2.79 2.91
N PHE A 152 -2.39 -2.04 1.96
CA PHE A 152 -1.00 -2.20 1.54
C PHE A 152 -0.22 -0.89 1.65
N THR A 153 1.09 -1.01 1.74
CA THR A 153 2.03 0.09 1.72
C THR A 153 3.27 -0.31 0.95
N ALA A 154 3.59 0.42 -0.12
CA ALA A 154 4.88 0.37 -0.79
C ALA A 154 5.58 1.71 -0.59
N SER A 155 6.85 1.74 -0.19
CA SER A 155 7.56 2.98 0.12
C SER A 155 9.01 2.96 -0.34
N ALA A 156 9.55 4.15 -0.59
CA ALA A 156 10.96 4.36 -0.85
C ALA A 156 11.43 5.66 -0.18
N THR A 157 12.69 5.69 0.22
CA THR A 157 13.33 6.82 0.88
C THR A 157 13.79 7.87 -0.13
N ALA A 158 13.98 9.12 0.33
CA ALA A 158 14.56 10.20 -0.47
C ALA A 158 15.92 9.83 -1.10
N ALA A 159 16.71 9.01 -0.42
CA ALA A 159 18.00 8.55 -0.91
C ALA A 159 17.87 7.55 -2.06
N GLU A 160 16.86 6.69 -2.02
CA GLU A 160 16.52 5.74 -3.10
C GLU A 160 15.92 6.47 -4.30
N LEU A 161 15.09 7.49 -4.06
CA LEU A 161 14.44 8.30 -5.09
C LEU A 161 15.28 9.55 -5.43
N ALA A 162 16.58 9.39 -5.63
CA ALA A 162 17.50 10.50 -5.83
C ALA A 162 17.09 11.45 -6.97
N ALA A 163 17.47 12.73 -6.84
CA ALA A 163 17.19 13.73 -7.85
C ALA A 163 17.77 13.32 -9.23
N GLY A 164 16.97 13.48 -10.28
CA GLY A 164 17.32 13.10 -11.64
C GLY A 164 16.82 11.71 -12.05
N TYR A 165 16.29 10.90 -11.14
CA TYR A 165 15.59 9.67 -11.49
C TYR A 165 14.15 9.96 -11.94
N ILE A 166 13.62 9.07 -12.75
CA ILE A 166 12.20 9.02 -13.10
C ILE A 166 11.49 8.19 -12.04
N ILE A 167 10.50 8.80 -11.39
CA ILE A 167 9.78 8.17 -10.29
C ILE A 167 8.44 7.67 -10.78
N GLN A 168 8.16 6.39 -10.51
CA GLN A 168 6.92 5.71 -10.86
C GLN A 168 6.35 5.01 -9.63
N TYR A 169 5.02 5.03 -9.49
CA TYR A 169 4.29 4.22 -8.53
C TYR A 169 3.03 3.65 -9.17
N GLY A 170 2.64 2.47 -8.77
CA GLY A 170 1.51 1.79 -9.40
C GLY A 170 1.45 0.31 -9.08
N PHE A 171 0.96 -0.45 -10.04
CA PHE A 171 0.70 -1.88 -9.91
C PHE A 171 1.31 -2.67 -11.04
N SER A 172 1.72 -3.91 -10.77
CA SER A 172 2.02 -4.87 -11.83
C SER A 172 1.33 -6.20 -11.59
N VAL A 173 0.82 -6.78 -12.68
CA VAL A 173 0.31 -8.14 -12.75
C VAL A 173 1.30 -8.95 -13.59
N THR A 174 1.90 -9.97 -12.99
CA THR A 174 2.89 -10.82 -13.63
C THR A 174 2.35 -12.23 -13.75
N GLY A 175 2.37 -12.80 -14.95
CA GLY A 175 1.90 -14.15 -15.18
C GLY A 175 1.81 -14.50 -16.66
N PRO A 176 1.23 -15.67 -17.01
CA PRO A 176 1.04 -16.09 -18.39
C PRO A 176 0.12 -15.14 -19.16
N LEU A 177 0.22 -15.18 -20.49
CA LEU A 177 -0.78 -14.55 -21.36
C LEU A 177 -2.12 -15.25 -21.16
N ALA A 178 -3.17 -14.48 -20.90
CA ALA A 178 -4.48 -15.03 -20.61
C ALA A 178 -5.31 -15.29 -21.86
N ASP A 179 -5.90 -16.48 -21.96
CA ASP A 179 -6.89 -16.81 -22.98
C ASP A 179 -8.20 -16.08 -22.64
N PRO A 180 -8.78 -15.25 -23.52
CA PRO A 180 -10.05 -14.59 -23.28
C PRO A 180 -11.25 -15.56 -23.15
N ALA A 181 -11.10 -16.81 -23.53
CA ALA A 181 -12.12 -17.86 -23.32
C ALA A 181 -12.09 -18.39 -21.86
N ASP A 182 -11.03 -18.14 -21.11
CA ASP A 182 -10.96 -18.50 -19.70
C ASP A 182 -11.77 -17.51 -18.85
N THR A 183 -12.83 -18.00 -18.21
CA THR A 183 -13.72 -17.22 -17.36
C THR A 183 -13.32 -17.25 -15.88
N THR A 184 -12.20 -17.90 -15.54
CA THR A 184 -11.73 -18.12 -14.16
C THR A 184 -10.54 -17.23 -13.78
N LEU A 185 -10.16 -16.28 -14.63
CA LEU A 185 -8.95 -15.46 -14.47
C LEU A 185 -8.94 -14.63 -13.18
N GLY A 186 -10.11 -14.19 -12.67
CA GLY A 186 -10.23 -13.35 -11.50
C GLY A 186 -9.69 -11.93 -11.67
N SER A 187 -9.62 -11.21 -10.56
CA SER A 187 -9.19 -9.81 -10.53
C SER A 187 -8.66 -9.39 -9.16
N VAL A 188 -7.94 -8.26 -9.13
CA VAL A 188 -7.67 -7.51 -7.89
C VAL A 188 -8.31 -6.14 -8.00
N VAL A 189 -9.10 -5.75 -6.98
CA VAL A 189 -9.71 -4.43 -6.90
C VAL A 189 -9.07 -3.64 -5.76
N VAL A 190 -8.46 -2.53 -6.12
CA VAL A 190 -7.73 -1.63 -5.22
C VAL A 190 -8.43 -0.28 -5.18
N GLY A 191 -8.62 0.25 -3.98
CA GLY A 191 -9.16 1.58 -3.73
C GLY A 191 -8.25 2.41 -2.83
N GLU A 192 -8.75 3.57 -2.41
CA GLU A 192 -8.08 4.34 -1.37
C GLU A 192 -7.94 3.49 -0.10
N ALA A 193 -6.83 3.67 0.61
CA ALA A 193 -6.70 3.09 1.95
C ALA A 193 -7.91 3.54 2.77
N THR A 194 -8.56 2.60 3.41
CA THR A 194 -9.61 2.98 4.34
C THR A 194 -8.99 3.93 5.35
N ALA A 195 -9.60 5.09 5.59
CA ALA A 195 -9.21 5.98 6.68
C ALA A 195 -9.50 5.28 8.02
N GLY A 196 -8.85 4.15 8.23
CA GLY A 196 -8.69 3.52 9.51
C GLY A 196 -7.75 4.41 10.32
N VAL A 197 -8.11 4.75 11.53
CA VAL A 197 -7.10 5.00 12.56
C VAL A 197 -6.14 3.83 12.44
N ASP A 198 -4.85 4.07 12.15
CA ASP A 198 -3.82 3.02 12.08
C ASP A 198 -4.01 2.13 13.31
N ASP A 199 -4.65 1.00 13.09
CA ASP A 199 -4.73 -0.03 14.09
C ASP A 199 -3.34 -0.66 14.09
N ASN A 200 -2.38 0.07 14.69
CA ASN A 200 -1.01 -0.40 14.83
C ASN A 200 -1.11 -1.70 15.63
N SER A 201 -1.27 -2.79 14.88
CA SER A 201 -1.61 -4.13 15.39
C SER A 201 -0.53 -4.72 16.29
N PHE A 202 0.59 -4.01 16.43
CA PHE A 202 1.70 -4.39 17.32
C PHE A 202 1.44 -4.05 18.79
N VAL A 203 0.53 -3.12 19.11
CA VAL A 203 0.22 -2.78 20.50
C VAL A 203 -1.15 -3.36 20.90
N ASN A 204 -1.13 -4.49 21.55
CA ASN A 204 -2.34 -5.09 22.07
C ASN A 204 -2.77 -4.38 23.36
N VAL A 205 -3.69 -3.40 23.24
CA VAL A 205 -4.23 -2.65 24.38
C VAL A 205 -5.66 -3.06 24.67
N SER A 206 -5.89 -3.55 25.88
CA SER A 206 -7.24 -3.79 26.40
C SER A 206 -7.64 -2.64 27.33
N VAL A 207 -8.89 -2.18 27.23
CA VAL A 207 -9.44 -1.15 28.13
C VAL A 207 -10.75 -1.67 28.75
N TYR A 208 -10.81 -1.70 30.07
CA TYR A 208 -11.96 -2.22 30.81
C TYR A 208 -12.15 -1.51 32.16
N PRO A 209 -13.42 -1.41 32.64
CA PRO A 209 -14.63 -1.54 31.86
C PRO A 209 -14.75 -0.41 30.84
N ASN A 210 -15.39 -0.71 29.70
CA ASN A 210 -15.76 0.27 28.71
C ASN A 210 -17.09 -0.17 28.06
N PRO A 211 -18.23 0.47 28.38
CA PRO A 211 -18.40 1.71 29.16
C PRO A 211 -17.97 1.67 30.64
N SER A 212 -17.73 2.86 31.21
CA SER A 212 -17.34 3.01 32.62
C SER A 212 -17.99 4.21 33.28
N ASN A 213 -18.28 4.09 34.57
CA ASN A 213 -18.76 5.19 35.45
C ASN A 213 -17.73 5.60 36.52
N SER A 214 -16.57 4.94 36.60
CA SER A 214 -15.56 5.18 37.64
C SER A 214 -14.15 5.33 37.08
N ASN A 215 -13.60 4.27 36.48
CA ASN A 215 -12.23 4.26 35.96
C ASN A 215 -12.17 3.50 34.63
N TRP A 216 -11.26 3.89 33.75
CA TRP A 216 -10.79 3.08 32.63
C TRP A 216 -9.44 2.48 33.01
N ASN A 217 -9.34 1.14 32.95
CA ASN A 217 -8.09 0.44 33.17
C ASN A 217 -7.52 0.03 31.81
N PHE A 218 -6.34 0.52 31.50
CA PHE A 218 -5.58 0.20 30.29
C PHE A 218 -4.59 -0.90 30.62
N ARG A 219 -4.53 -1.93 29.78
CA ARG A 219 -3.58 -3.02 29.92
C ARG A 219 -3.00 -3.38 28.56
N THR A 220 -1.70 -3.48 28.50
CA THR A 220 -0.94 -4.06 27.40
C THR A 220 -0.41 -5.42 27.83
N GLY A 221 -0.14 -6.33 26.89
CA GLY A 221 0.46 -7.63 27.25
C GLY A 221 1.83 -7.46 27.88
N ASN A 222 2.85 -7.23 27.05
CA ASN A 222 4.26 -7.15 27.46
C ASN A 222 4.91 -5.80 27.15
N THR A 223 4.15 -4.81 26.66
CA THR A 223 4.69 -3.51 26.21
C THR A 223 4.41 -2.45 27.27
N VAL A 224 5.40 -1.67 27.62
CA VAL A 224 5.25 -0.57 28.58
C VAL A 224 4.41 0.55 27.97
N ILE A 225 3.40 1.02 28.73
CA ILE A 225 2.64 2.23 28.41
C ILE A 225 3.48 3.42 28.89
N ASN A 226 3.92 4.28 27.98
CA ASN A 226 4.69 5.48 28.31
C ASN A 226 3.78 6.63 28.73
N SER A 227 2.63 6.79 28.06
CA SER A 227 1.62 7.79 28.41
C SER A 227 0.24 7.44 27.86
N VAL A 228 -0.79 7.97 28.52
CA VAL A 228 -2.17 8.00 28.02
C VAL A 228 -2.71 9.41 28.07
N GLU A 229 -3.22 9.89 26.95
CA GLU A 229 -3.93 11.16 26.81
C GLU A 229 -5.38 10.88 26.42
N VAL A 230 -6.33 11.53 27.09
CA VAL A 230 -7.76 11.38 26.79
C VAL A 230 -8.30 12.70 26.24
N PHE A 231 -9.02 12.63 25.13
CA PHE A 231 -9.61 13.76 24.43
C PHE A 231 -11.14 13.61 24.37
N ASN A 232 -11.84 14.72 24.46
CA ASN A 232 -13.27 14.75 24.16
C ASN A 232 -13.51 14.85 22.63
N LEU A 233 -14.76 14.77 22.18
CA LEU A 233 -15.10 14.84 20.75
C LEU A 233 -14.77 16.18 20.06
N LEU A 234 -14.50 17.25 20.84
CA LEU A 234 -14.03 18.54 20.33
C LEU A 234 -12.51 18.61 20.21
N GLY A 235 -11.81 17.49 20.44
CA GLY A 235 -10.34 17.44 20.40
C GLY A 235 -9.65 18.07 21.62
N LYS A 236 -10.40 18.52 22.64
CA LYS A 236 -9.80 19.05 23.87
C LYS A 236 -9.27 17.90 24.72
N ARG A 237 -7.97 17.97 25.08
CA ARG A 237 -7.36 17.03 26.03
C ARG A 237 -7.93 17.26 27.43
N VAL A 238 -8.53 16.23 28.01
CA VAL A 238 -9.18 16.26 29.33
C VAL A 238 -8.38 15.50 30.38
N VAL A 239 -7.55 14.54 29.99
CA VAL A 239 -6.62 13.80 30.87
C VAL A 239 -5.28 13.66 30.14
N SER A 240 -4.17 13.73 30.89
CA SER A 240 -2.83 13.36 30.43
C SER A 240 -2.10 12.72 31.59
N GLN A 241 -1.62 11.50 31.41
CA GLN A 241 -0.92 10.75 32.44
C GLN A 241 0.26 10.00 31.85
N ASN A 242 1.45 10.25 32.39
CA ASN A 242 2.64 9.46 32.09
C ASN A 242 2.62 8.17 32.91
N ASN A 243 3.20 7.12 32.37
CA ASN A 243 3.27 5.81 32.98
C ASN A 243 4.61 5.15 32.64
N ASN A 244 4.97 4.10 33.34
CA ASN A 244 6.11 3.24 33.03
C ASN A 244 5.80 1.80 33.46
N SER A 245 4.60 1.34 33.12
CA SER A 245 4.09 0.02 33.45
C SER A 245 3.23 -0.50 32.29
N THR A 246 2.96 -1.78 32.28
CA THR A 246 2.05 -2.43 31.33
C THR A 246 0.57 -2.20 31.68
N GLU A 247 0.27 -1.56 32.81
CA GLU A 247 -1.07 -1.26 33.28
C GLU A 247 -1.16 0.19 33.75
N LEU A 248 -2.33 0.83 33.51
CA LEU A 248 -2.64 2.19 33.96
C LEU A 248 -4.13 2.30 34.22
N SER A 249 -4.51 2.95 35.35
CA SER A 249 -5.91 3.25 35.66
C SER A 249 -6.13 4.77 35.62
N ILE A 250 -7.14 5.20 34.87
CA ILE A 250 -7.55 6.61 34.75
C ILE A 250 -8.95 6.78 35.31
N SER A 251 -9.08 7.66 36.31
CA SER A 251 -10.39 8.02 36.89
C SER A 251 -11.23 8.80 35.89
N THR A 252 -12.52 8.46 35.81
CA THR A 252 -13.52 9.20 35.03
C THR A 252 -14.21 10.30 35.85
N GLN A 253 -13.83 10.45 37.10
CA GLN A 253 -14.43 11.47 38.00
C GLN A 253 -14.20 12.88 37.46
N GLY A 254 -15.26 13.67 37.37
CA GLY A 254 -15.21 15.03 36.81
C GLY A 254 -15.36 15.11 35.29
N LEU A 255 -15.42 13.96 34.60
CA LEU A 255 -15.76 13.92 33.18
C LEU A 255 -17.28 13.79 33.00
N SER A 256 -17.83 14.42 31.97
CA SER A 256 -19.24 14.30 31.61
C SER A 256 -19.49 12.95 30.93
N SER A 257 -20.72 12.43 31.02
CA SER A 257 -21.12 11.25 30.25
C SER A 257 -20.96 11.53 28.75
N GLY A 258 -20.44 10.57 28.01
CA GLY A 258 -20.20 10.71 26.57
C GLY A 258 -19.05 9.87 26.03
N ILE A 259 -18.66 10.17 24.79
CA ILE A 259 -17.58 9.49 24.09
C ILE A 259 -16.30 10.31 24.23
N TYR A 260 -15.20 9.61 24.44
CA TYR A 260 -13.84 10.10 24.52
C TYR A 260 -12.93 9.24 23.64
N ILE A 261 -11.77 9.79 23.28
CA ILE A 261 -10.70 9.07 22.57
C ILE A 261 -9.47 9.06 23.48
N ALA A 262 -8.98 7.89 23.84
CA ALA A 262 -7.69 7.73 24.48
C ALA A 262 -6.61 7.52 23.43
N ARG A 263 -5.51 8.24 23.54
CA ARG A 263 -4.26 8.04 22.80
C ARG A 263 -3.24 7.44 23.75
N ILE A 264 -2.85 6.21 23.49
CA ILE A 264 -1.92 5.43 24.29
C ILE A 264 -0.59 5.39 23.54
N THR A 265 0.48 5.88 24.17
CA THR A 265 1.84 5.85 23.64
C THR A 265 2.63 4.77 24.34
N THR A 266 3.31 3.92 23.56
CA THR A 266 4.20 2.85 24.02
C THR A 266 5.52 2.91 23.26
N GLU A 267 6.50 2.09 23.63
CA GLU A 267 7.76 1.95 22.87
C GLU A 267 7.55 1.36 21.47
N GLN A 268 6.46 0.65 21.24
CA GLN A 268 6.14 -0.01 19.96
C GLN A 268 5.24 0.84 19.05
N GLY A 269 4.79 2.00 19.51
CA GLY A 269 3.93 2.90 18.75
C GLY A 269 2.79 3.51 19.56
N VAL A 270 1.85 4.11 18.84
CA VAL A 270 0.70 4.83 19.42
C VAL A 270 -0.59 4.11 19.01
N LYS A 271 -1.47 3.86 20.00
CA LYS A 271 -2.81 3.28 19.79
C LYS A 271 -3.88 4.27 20.23
N SER A 272 -4.92 4.43 19.42
CA SER A 272 -6.14 5.16 19.81
C SER A 272 -7.28 4.21 20.13
N VAL A 273 -7.99 4.47 21.23
CA VAL A 273 -9.11 3.64 21.69
C VAL A 273 -10.31 4.55 22.01
N LYS A 274 -11.49 4.16 21.54
CA LYS A 274 -12.76 4.81 21.91
C LYS A 274 -13.15 4.40 23.33
N LEU A 275 -13.44 5.40 24.16
CA LEU A 275 -13.92 5.24 25.54
C LEU A 275 -15.34 5.76 25.66
N ILE A 276 -16.13 5.14 26.52
CA ILE A 276 -17.49 5.57 26.83
C ILE A 276 -17.59 5.80 28.34
N ARG A 277 -18.01 7.03 28.73
CA ARG A 277 -18.32 7.42 30.09
C ARG A 277 -19.83 7.43 30.26
N GLU A 278 -20.34 6.65 31.21
CA GLU A 278 -21.75 6.64 31.63
C GLU A 278 -22.05 7.70 32.70
#